data_81ad88af663a06862d83f9fa0a1f42ad
#
_entry.id   81ad88af663a06862d83f9fa0a1f42ad
#
_cell.length_a   1.000
_cell.length_b   1.000
_cell.length_c   1.000
_cell.angle_alpha   90.00
_cell.angle_beta   90.00
_cell.angle_gamma   90.00
#
_symmetry.space_group_name_H-M   'P 1'
#
loop_
_entity.id
_entity.type
_entity.pdbx_description
1 polymer ?
#
loop_
_entity_poly.entity_id
_entity_poly.type
_entity_poly.pdbx_seq_one_letter_code
_entity_poly.pdbx_strand_id
1 'polypeptide(L)'
;MFDAVFTSSTGQSFAFGYKASVLWSCDPLGDLPVDLETSQGYQQVGAPVESRSISGVTRTITGRILRNADYCKRQLRDVFAPGVTGRFTVAGKYWCDAEVQRCPAISAALLWPTFSFQLYCPNPYWHGVEETLAATIKVTPVFRLPVCYDAHQFGIREQGDYIRIVNSGLDTQNFRLSLSARGPVVNPGVLNPETGEYLRFVTTLQDGDELQVYRENDLLRVQQLIDGKAYDVLSILDGSSTLWTVYHGAQAWQRTAKSGDGWLFLTLTMHAAYS
;
A
#
# COMPACT_ATOMS: atom_id res chain seq x y z
N MET A 1 15.35 -16.60 12.98
CA MET A 1 14.83 -16.89 11.63
C MET A 1 13.34 -16.71 11.71
N PHE A 2 12.78 -15.86 10.87
CA PHE A 2 11.35 -15.54 10.85
C PHE A 2 10.62 -16.51 9.91
N ASP A 3 9.34 -16.76 10.18
CA ASP A 3 8.48 -17.48 9.26
C ASP A 3 8.12 -16.54 8.09
N ALA A 4 8.03 -17.08 6.87
CA ALA A 4 7.56 -16.34 5.71
C ALA A 4 6.62 -17.21 4.88
N VAL A 5 5.75 -16.55 4.11
CA VAL A 5 4.80 -17.20 3.22
C VAL A 5 4.74 -16.44 1.91
N PHE A 6 4.87 -17.13 0.80
CA PHE A 6 4.52 -16.59 -0.51
C PHE A 6 3.16 -17.14 -0.91
N THR A 7 2.25 -16.25 -1.30
CA THR A 7 0.92 -16.59 -1.81
C THR A 7 0.81 -16.06 -3.23
N SER A 8 0.66 -16.96 -4.19
CA SER A 8 0.52 -16.60 -5.61
C SER A 8 -0.84 -15.99 -5.89
N SER A 9 -0.96 -15.24 -6.98
CA SER A 9 -2.24 -14.72 -7.49
C SER A 9 -3.26 -15.81 -7.82
N THR A 10 -2.81 -17.07 -8.02
CA THR A 10 -3.68 -18.24 -8.23
C THR A 10 -4.17 -18.87 -6.93
N GLY A 11 -3.79 -18.34 -5.77
CA GLY A 11 -4.18 -18.85 -4.44
C GLY A 11 -3.31 -19.97 -3.90
N GLN A 12 -2.27 -20.40 -4.62
CA GLN A 12 -1.31 -21.36 -4.10
C GLN A 12 -0.34 -20.67 -3.13
N SER A 13 0.08 -21.38 -2.07
CA SER A 13 1.00 -20.82 -1.10
C SER A 13 2.13 -21.75 -0.75
N PHE A 14 3.29 -21.16 -0.41
CA PHE A 14 4.45 -21.89 0.09
C PHE A 14 4.98 -21.21 1.35
N ALA A 15 5.16 -22.00 2.41
CA ALA A 15 5.63 -21.49 3.70
C ALA A 15 7.11 -21.81 3.91
N PHE A 16 7.83 -20.84 4.46
CA PHE A 16 9.21 -20.92 4.89
C PHE A 16 9.28 -20.76 6.41
N GLY A 17 10.25 -21.39 7.05
CA GLY A 17 10.49 -21.29 8.46
C GLY A 17 10.69 -22.64 9.11
N TYR A 18 11.01 -22.63 10.39
CA TYR A 18 11.29 -23.86 11.13
C TYR A 18 10.08 -24.81 11.20
N LYS A 19 8.88 -24.25 11.35
CA LYS A 19 7.62 -25.04 11.38
C LYS A 19 7.35 -25.72 10.03
N ALA A 20 7.66 -25.06 8.95
CA ALA A 20 7.56 -25.61 7.59
C ALA A 20 8.71 -26.54 7.24
N SER A 21 9.70 -26.69 8.12
CA SER A 21 10.94 -27.46 7.86
C SER A 21 11.72 -26.97 6.63
N VAL A 22 11.63 -25.70 6.31
CA VAL A 22 12.31 -25.03 5.21
C VAL A 22 13.04 -23.80 5.77
N LEU A 23 14.35 -23.91 5.92
CA LEU A 23 15.18 -22.76 6.28
C LEU A 23 15.35 -21.86 5.07
N TRP A 24 15.39 -20.54 5.31
CA TRP A 24 15.48 -19.57 4.23
C TRP A 24 16.24 -18.30 4.66
N SER A 25 16.75 -17.58 3.67
CA SER A 25 17.27 -16.22 3.80
C SER A 25 16.87 -15.42 2.57
N CYS A 26 16.81 -14.10 2.73
CA CYS A 26 16.46 -13.16 1.67
C CYS A 26 17.55 -12.09 1.60
N ASP A 27 18.02 -11.80 0.40
CA ASP A 27 19.02 -10.78 0.14
C ASP A 27 18.66 -10.00 -1.14
N PRO A 28 18.54 -8.65 -1.09
CA PRO A 28 18.54 -7.81 0.10
C PRO A 28 17.21 -7.92 0.87
N LEU A 29 17.28 -7.85 2.20
CA LEU A 29 16.07 -7.79 3.03
C LEU A 29 15.59 -6.35 3.22
N GLY A 30 16.48 -5.41 3.45
CA GLY A 30 16.17 -4.00 3.75
C GLY A 30 17.11 -2.99 3.09
N ASP A 31 17.84 -3.39 2.04
CA ASP A 31 18.69 -2.47 1.28
C ASP A 31 17.88 -1.89 0.11
N LEU A 32 17.72 -0.55 0.12
CA LEU A 32 16.99 0.19 -0.91
C LEU A 32 17.96 1.13 -1.61
N PRO A 33 18.49 0.75 -2.78
CA PRO A 33 19.33 1.64 -3.56
C PRO A 33 18.52 2.83 -4.06
N VAL A 34 19.06 4.04 -3.87
CA VAL A 34 18.51 5.29 -4.41
C VAL A 34 19.39 5.72 -5.57
N ASP A 35 18.81 5.82 -6.74
CA ASP A 35 19.46 6.38 -7.90
C ASP A 35 19.44 7.92 -7.81
N LEU A 36 20.62 8.53 -7.79
CA LEU A 36 20.79 9.98 -7.70
C LEU A 36 21.28 10.53 -9.04
N GLU A 37 20.52 11.42 -9.64
CA GLU A 37 20.98 12.23 -10.75
C GLU A 37 21.65 13.49 -10.23
N THR A 38 22.91 13.68 -10.60
CA THR A 38 23.70 14.82 -10.17
C THR A 38 24.21 15.60 -11.38
N SER A 39 24.25 16.92 -11.29
CA SER A 39 24.89 17.76 -12.29
C SER A 39 26.11 18.46 -11.70
N GLN A 40 27.15 18.66 -12.52
CA GLN A 40 28.35 19.39 -12.11
C GLN A 40 28.64 20.49 -13.10
N GLY A 41 28.60 21.74 -12.62
CA GLY A 41 28.98 22.92 -13.39
C GLY A 41 30.49 23.07 -13.51
N TYR A 42 30.92 23.86 -14.48
CA TYR A 42 32.34 24.19 -14.66
C TYR A 42 32.90 24.91 -13.42
N GLN A 43 34.01 24.42 -12.86
CA GLN A 43 34.66 24.91 -11.65
C GLN A 43 33.83 24.81 -10.36
N GLN A 44 32.77 24.01 -10.34
CA GLN A 44 31.96 23.79 -9.15
C GLN A 44 32.61 22.69 -8.29
N VAL A 45 32.69 22.93 -6.97
CA VAL A 45 33.06 21.90 -5.99
C VAL A 45 31.82 21.22 -5.52
N GLY A 46 31.73 19.89 -5.77
CA GLY A 46 30.54 19.08 -5.49
C GLY A 46 29.54 19.06 -6.64
N ALA A 47 28.61 18.12 -6.60
CA ALA A 47 27.54 17.96 -7.58
C ALA A 47 26.20 17.95 -6.83
N PRO A 48 25.32 18.95 -7.01
CA PRO A 48 23.98 18.94 -6.43
C PRO A 48 23.15 17.80 -7.01
N VAL A 49 22.27 17.23 -6.20
CA VAL A 49 21.34 16.20 -6.60
C VAL A 49 20.14 16.87 -7.27
N GLU A 50 19.93 16.59 -8.54
CA GLU A 50 18.81 17.14 -9.33
C GLU A 50 17.54 16.30 -9.18
N SER A 51 17.70 14.98 -9.20
CA SER A 51 16.56 14.07 -9.02
C SER A 51 16.94 12.84 -8.18
N ARG A 52 15.93 12.19 -7.63
CA ARG A 52 16.07 10.95 -6.87
C ARG A 52 14.99 9.98 -7.34
N SER A 53 15.40 8.75 -7.62
CA SER A 53 14.45 7.66 -7.93
C SER A 53 14.80 6.40 -7.14
N ILE A 54 13.79 5.62 -6.82
CA ILE A 54 13.96 4.33 -6.16
C ILE A 54 13.36 3.28 -7.10
N SER A 55 14.24 2.46 -7.64
CA SER A 55 13.86 1.40 -8.58
C SER A 55 13.30 0.18 -7.86
N GLY A 56 12.56 -0.68 -8.59
CA GLY A 56 12.17 -1.99 -8.08
C GLY A 56 13.40 -2.82 -7.72
N VAL A 57 13.26 -3.70 -6.74
CA VAL A 57 14.36 -4.51 -6.19
C VAL A 57 14.17 -5.99 -6.51
N THR A 58 15.26 -6.66 -6.89
CA THR A 58 15.29 -8.12 -7.02
C THR A 58 15.79 -8.73 -5.70
N ARG A 59 14.95 -9.54 -5.07
CA ARG A 59 15.27 -10.26 -3.84
C ARG A 59 15.64 -11.70 -4.16
N THR A 60 16.83 -12.11 -3.75
CA THR A 60 17.28 -13.49 -3.88
C THR A 60 16.91 -14.28 -2.64
N ILE A 61 16.06 -15.28 -2.80
CA ILE A 61 15.65 -16.17 -1.73
C ILE A 61 16.50 -17.44 -1.84
N THR A 62 17.22 -17.75 -0.78
CA THR A 62 18.01 -18.98 -0.69
C THR A 62 17.56 -19.77 0.53
N GLY A 63 17.77 -21.09 0.49
CA GLY A 63 17.37 -21.88 1.63
C GLY A 63 17.72 -23.36 1.54
N ARG A 64 17.25 -24.10 2.56
CA ARG A 64 17.48 -25.53 2.69
C ARG A 64 16.22 -26.24 3.18
N ILE A 65 15.87 -27.34 2.57
CA ILE A 65 14.74 -28.18 2.96
C ILE A 65 15.24 -29.23 3.98
N LEU A 66 14.61 -29.28 5.14
CA LEU A 66 15.03 -30.17 6.24
C LEU A 66 14.25 -31.49 6.25
N ARG A 67 12.97 -31.47 5.82
CA ARG A 67 12.10 -32.66 5.80
C ARG A 67 11.20 -32.65 4.55
N ASN A 68 10.67 -33.82 4.19
CA ASN A 68 9.73 -33.98 3.06
C ASN A 68 10.26 -33.39 1.74
N ALA A 69 11.54 -33.65 1.44
CA ALA A 69 12.25 -33.00 0.35
C ALA A 69 11.52 -33.10 -1.00
N ASP A 70 10.98 -34.25 -1.36
CA ASP A 70 10.30 -34.45 -2.66
C ASP A 70 8.98 -33.68 -2.76
N TYR A 71 8.24 -33.60 -1.67
CA TYR A 71 7.02 -32.80 -1.61
C TYR A 71 7.36 -31.31 -1.73
N CYS A 72 8.29 -30.82 -0.91
CA CYS A 72 8.70 -29.39 -0.95
C CYS A 72 9.31 -29.02 -2.31
N LYS A 73 10.09 -29.89 -2.96
CA LYS A 73 10.64 -29.64 -4.30
C LYS A 73 9.54 -29.46 -5.35
N ARG A 74 8.49 -30.28 -5.31
CA ARG A 74 7.34 -30.15 -6.21
C ARG A 74 6.61 -28.86 -5.95
N GLN A 75 6.23 -28.60 -4.71
CA GLN A 75 5.54 -27.35 -4.33
C GLN A 75 6.32 -26.10 -4.70
N LEU A 76 7.65 -26.06 -4.47
CA LEU A 76 8.50 -24.95 -4.89
C LEU A 76 8.42 -24.69 -6.39
N ARG A 77 8.41 -25.73 -7.22
CA ARG A 77 8.30 -25.58 -8.69
C ARG A 77 6.92 -25.11 -9.13
N ASP A 78 5.87 -25.60 -8.47
CA ASP A 78 4.49 -25.30 -8.83
C ASP A 78 4.13 -23.86 -8.42
N VAL A 79 4.53 -23.43 -7.22
CA VAL A 79 4.19 -22.10 -6.69
C VAL A 79 5.07 -21.00 -7.31
N PHE A 80 6.37 -21.30 -7.58
CA PHE A 80 7.31 -20.32 -8.12
C PHE A 80 7.61 -20.57 -9.61
N ALA A 81 6.56 -20.74 -10.41
CA ALA A 81 6.71 -20.77 -11.86
C ALA A 81 7.07 -19.37 -12.42
N PRO A 82 7.75 -19.29 -13.59
CA PRO A 82 8.18 -18.01 -14.16
C PRO A 82 7.00 -17.06 -14.39
N GLY A 83 7.16 -15.79 -14.02
CA GLY A 83 6.14 -14.77 -14.23
C GLY A 83 4.91 -14.88 -13.32
N VAL A 84 4.92 -15.78 -12.34
CA VAL A 84 3.86 -15.84 -11.33
C VAL A 84 4.00 -14.64 -10.41
N THR A 85 2.93 -13.84 -10.30
CA THR A 85 2.83 -12.75 -9.34
C THR A 85 2.25 -13.25 -8.03
N GLY A 86 2.60 -12.60 -6.93
CA GLY A 86 2.06 -12.97 -5.62
C GLY A 86 2.54 -12.03 -4.53
N ARG A 87 2.14 -12.37 -3.31
CA ARG A 87 2.49 -11.62 -2.11
C ARG A 87 3.45 -12.41 -1.24
N PHE A 88 4.59 -11.83 -0.93
CA PHE A 88 5.57 -12.38 -0.01
C PHE A 88 5.42 -11.73 1.35
N THR A 89 5.02 -12.51 2.35
CA THR A 89 4.76 -12.04 3.72
C THR A 89 5.83 -12.59 4.66
N VAL A 90 6.43 -11.74 5.48
CA VAL A 90 7.50 -12.07 6.43
C VAL A 90 7.04 -11.79 7.85
N ALA A 91 7.32 -12.72 8.76
CA ALA A 91 6.97 -12.66 10.19
C ALA A 91 5.48 -12.41 10.47
N GLY A 92 4.60 -12.55 9.48
CA GLY A 92 3.18 -12.20 9.61
C GLY A 92 2.92 -10.70 9.84
N LYS A 93 3.95 -9.85 9.68
CA LYS A 93 3.88 -8.41 9.97
C LYS A 93 4.14 -7.54 8.75
N TYR A 94 4.94 -8.03 7.81
CA TYR A 94 5.37 -7.26 6.64
C TYR A 94 5.08 -8.06 5.38
N TRP A 95 4.74 -7.38 4.31
CA TRP A 95 4.54 -7.98 3.01
C TRP A 95 5.06 -7.09 1.88
N CYS A 96 5.39 -7.70 0.76
CA CYS A 96 5.61 -7.02 -0.50
C CYS A 96 4.97 -7.82 -1.63
N ASP A 97 4.50 -7.12 -2.66
CA ASP A 97 4.07 -7.76 -3.89
C ASP A 97 5.31 -8.06 -4.74
N ALA A 98 5.35 -9.24 -5.32
CA ALA A 98 6.51 -9.75 -6.03
C ALA A 98 6.12 -10.60 -7.23
N GLU A 99 6.99 -10.63 -8.23
CA GLU A 99 6.89 -11.48 -9.40
C GLU A 99 8.08 -12.44 -9.44
N VAL A 100 7.85 -13.69 -9.79
CA VAL A 100 8.90 -14.70 -9.92
C VAL A 100 9.75 -14.40 -11.14
N GLN A 101 10.90 -13.78 -10.92
CA GLN A 101 11.86 -13.45 -11.96
C GLN A 101 12.71 -14.67 -12.37
N ARG A 102 13.08 -15.52 -11.40
CA ARG A 102 13.85 -16.73 -11.63
C ARG A 102 13.28 -17.88 -10.82
N CYS A 103 12.99 -18.99 -11.49
CA CYS A 103 12.47 -20.20 -10.86
C CYS A 103 13.46 -20.82 -9.88
N PRO A 104 12.97 -21.64 -8.93
CA PRO A 104 13.82 -22.34 -7.99
C PRO A 104 14.83 -23.27 -8.65
N ALA A 105 16.12 -22.94 -8.50
CA ALA A 105 17.22 -23.86 -8.73
C ALA A 105 17.40 -24.72 -7.49
N ILE A 106 17.12 -26.03 -7.59
CA ILE A 106 17.13 -26.94 -6.45
C ILE A 106 18.27 -27.93 -6.64
N SER A 107 19.10 -28.10 -5.60
CA SER A 107 20.20 -29.04 -5.62
C SER A 107 19.72 -30.50 -5.69
N ALA A 108 20.50 -31.36 -6.34
CA ALA A 108 20.23 -32.79 -6.44
C ALA A 108 20.47 -33.57 -5.14
N ALA A 109 20.91 -32.91 -4.06
CA ALA A 109 21.19 -33.56 -2.79
C ALA A 109 19.95 -34.30 -2.25
N LEU A 110 20.18 -35.55 -1.80
CA LEU A 110 19.14 -36.38 -1.18
C LEU A 110 18.81 -35.91 0.24
N LEU A 111 19.84 -35.51 0.98
CA LEU A 111 19.70 -34.98 2.33
C LEU A 111 19.86 -33.47 2.31
N TRP A 112 18.84 -32.75 2.82
CA TRP A 112 18.83 -31.32 2.98
C TRP A 112 19.13 -30.51 1.71
N PRO A 113 18.38 -30.76 0.62
CA PRO A 113 18.60 -30.03 -0.62
C PRO A 113 18.49 -28.51 -0.42
N THR A 114 19.37 -27.78 -1.07
CA THR A 114 19.36 -26.33 -1.09
C THR A 114 18.56 -25.84 -2.29
N PHE A 115 18.01 -24.64 -2.17
CA PHE A 115 17.33 -23.97 -3.26
C PHE A 115 17.72 -22.49 -3.32
N SER A 116 17.56 -21.90 -4.52
CA SER A 116 17.72 -20.48 -4.75
C SER A 116 16.76 -20.04 -5.86
N PHE A 117 16.07 -18.91 -5.68
CA PHE A 117 15.23 -18.29 -6.70
C PHE A 117 15.20 -16.76 -6.50
N GLN A 118 14.65 -16.03 -7.47
CA GLN A 118 14.62 -14.59 -7.43
C GLN A 118 13.19 -14.08 -7.59
N LEU A 119 12.85 -13.14 -6.75
CA LEU A 119 11.60 -12.36 -6.77
C LEU A 119 11.92 -10.92 -7.16
N TYR A 120 11.29 -10.40 -8.18
CA TYR A 120 11.29 -8.99 -8.50
C TYR A 120 10.15 -8.32 -7.77
N CYS A 121 10.46 -7.29 -6.99
CA CYS A 121 9.50 -6.47 -6.26
C CYS A 121 9.43 -5.10 -6.96
N PRO A 122 8.38 -4.79 -7.74
CA PRO A 122 8.23 -3.50 -8.40
C PRO A 122 8.23 -2.35 -7.40
N ASN A 123 7.50 -2.53 -6.29
CA ASN A 123 7.59 -1.65 -5.13
C ASN A 123 8.63 -2.23 -4.15
N PRO A 124 9.75 -1.53 -3.92
CA PRO A 124 10.85 -2.07 -3.12
C PRO A 124 10.55 -2.06 -1.62
N TYR A 125 9.52 -1.33 -1.16
CA TYR A 125 9.17 -1.21 0.24
C TYR A 125 8.46 -2.46 0.78
N TRP A 126 8.70 -2.72 2.04
CA TRP A 126 7.88 -3.61 2.83
C TRP A 126 6.66 -2.86 3.36
N HIS A 127 5.49 -3.44 3.24
CA HIS A 127 4.25 -2.87 3.76
C HIS A 127 3.85 -3.56 5.06
N GLY A 128 3.42 -2.78 6.05
CA GLY A 128 2.85 -3.33 7.27
C GLY A 128 1.53 -4.05 6.99
N VAL A 129 1.24 -5.11 7.72
CA VAL A 129 -0.06 -5.81 7.61
C VAL A 129 -1.18 -4.96 8.20
N GLU A 130 -0.86 -4.14 9.21
CA GLU A 130 -1.84 -3.24 9.82
C GLU A 130 -2.18 -2.10 8.86
N GLU A 131 -3.48 -1.89 8.67
CA GLU A 131 -4.04 -0.81 7.85
C GLU A 131 -4.33 0.40 8.74
N THR A 132 -3.83 1.56 8.35
CA THR A 132 -4.18 2.83 8.98
C THR A 132 -5.43 3.39 8.31
N LEU A 133 -6.47 3.62 9.09
CA LEU A 133 -7.72 4.23 8.64
C LEU A 133 -7.85 5.62 9.24
N ALA A 134 -8.03 6.63 8.39
CA ALA A 134 -8.36 8.00 8.79
C ALA A 134 -9.63 8.47 8.07
N ALA A 135 -10.58 9.05 8.80
CA ALA A 135 -11.85 9.49 8.25
C ALA A 135 -12.31 10.81 8.87
N THR A 136 -13.05 11.60 8.08
CA THR A 136 -13.69 12.85 8.58
C THR A 136 -14.89 12.57 9.48
N ILE A 137 -15.43 11.37 9.45
CA ILE A 137 -16.53 10.95 10.35
C ILE A 137 -15.98 9.91 11.31
N LYS A 138 -16.13 10.19 12.60
CA LYS A 138 -15.88 9.22 13.66
C LYS A 138 -17.20 8.86 14.33
N VAL A 139 -17.59 7.60 14.31
CA VAL A 139 -18.74 7.09 15.06
C VAL A 139 -18.22 6.36 16.28
N THR A 140 -18.50 6.90 17.46
CA THR A 140 -18.17 6.25 18.73
C THR A 140 -19.45 5.54 19.24
N PRO A 141 -19.49 4.19 19.27
CA PRO A 141 -20.66 3.49 19.81
C PRO A 141 -20.71 3.72 21.32
N VAL A 142 -21.87 4.21 21.80
CA VAL A 142 -22.11 4.45 23.24
C VAL A 142 -23.20 3.55 23.83
N PHE A 143 -23.66 2.58 23.06
CA PHE A 143 -24.64 1.61 23.53
C PHE A 143 -24.08 0.75 24.64
N ARG A 144 -24.76 0.72 25.80
CA ARG A 144 -24.42 -0.12 26.96
C ARG A 144 -25.65 -0.85 27.46
N LEU A 145 -25.47 -2.10 27.83
CA LEU A 145 -26.50 -2.89 28.54
C LEU A 145 -26.22 -2.82 30.07
N PRO A 146 -27.23 -2.78 30.93
CA PRO A 146 -28.68 -2.78 30.67
C PRO A 146 -29.22 -1.44 30.20
N VAL A 147 -30.26 -1.50 29.39
CA VAL A 147 -30.92 -0.34 28.77
C VAL A 147 -31.95 0.24 29.75
N CYS A 148 -31.83 1.54 30.11
CA CYS A 148 -32.86 2.29 30.83
C CYS A 148 -33.73 3.07 29.84
N TYR A 149 -35.03 3.13 30.06
CA TYR A 149 -36.06 3.47 29.06
C TYR A 149 -36.16 4.95 28.64
N ASP A 150 -35.35 5.91 29.13
CA ASP A 150 -35.61 7.32 28.90
C ASP A 150 -34.90 8.02 27.73
N ALA A 151 -33.80 7.52 27.26
CA ALA A 151 -33.15 7.99 26.01
C ALA A 151 -32.06 7.01 25.55
N HIS A 152 -32.19 6.48 24.34
CA HIS A 152 -31.20 5.56 23.79
C HIS A 152 -30.31 6.27 22.78
N GLN A 153 -29.06 6.47 23.16
CA GLN A 153 -28.03 6.99 22.27
C GLN A 153 -27.20 5.80 21.75
N PHE A 154 -27.37 5.44 20.47
CA PHE A 154 -26.66 4.32 19.85
C PHE A 154 -25.21 4.66 19.52
N GLY A 155 -24.89 5.93 19.32
CA GLY A 155 -23.56 6.42 19.01
C GLY A 155 -23.51 7.94 18.96
N ILE A 156 -22.30 8.47 19.13
CA ILE A 156 -21.98 9.88 18.89
C ILE A 156 -21.28 9.93 17.55
N ARG A 157 -21.81 10.74 16.63
CA ARG A 157 -21.20 11.02 15.34
C ARG A 157 -20.50 12.36 15.41
N GLU A 158 -19.17 12.33 15.33
CA GLU A 158 -18.34 13.52 15.21
C GLU A 158 -17.98 13.69 13.73
N GLN A 159 -18.18 14.90 13.20
CA GLN A 159 -17.81 15.25 11.83
C GLN A 159 -16.75 16.35 11.90
N GLY A 160 -15.60 16.08 11.26
CA GLY A 160 -14.50 17.05 11.13
C GLY A 160 -14.36 17.56 9.70
N ASP A 161 -13.65 18.67 9.54
CA ASP A 161 -13.28 19.20 8.22
C ASP A 161 -11.98 18.61 7.67
N TYR A 162 -11.29 17.87 8.50
CA TYR A 162 -10.01 17.23 8.17
C TYR A 162 -9.93 15.80 8.71
N ILE A 163 -9.10 14.99 8.05
CA ILE A 163 -8.64 13.71 8.55
C ILE A 163 -7.26 13.87 9.16
N ARG A 164 -7.01 13.17 10.27
CA ARG A 164 -5.68 13.07 10.87
C ARG A 164 -5.06 11.74 10.48
N ILE A 165 -3.88 11.81 9.88
CA ILE A 165 -3.13 10.67 9.41
C ILE A 165 -1.86 10.56 10.24
N VAL A 166 -1.55 9.37 10.75
CA VAL A 166 -0.28 9.08 11.41
C VAL A 166 0.41 7.98 10.63
N ASN A 167 1.46 8.35 9.90
CA ASN A 167 2.30 7.42 9.17
C ASN A 167 3.55 7.09 10.01
N SER A 168 3.62 5.88 10.55
CA SER A 168 4.76 5.40 11.32
C SER A 168 5.91 4.85 10.46
N GLY A 169 5.69 4.70 9.16
CA GLY A 169 6.66 4.21 8.18
C GLY A 169 7.34 5.35 7.42
N LEU A 170 7.97 4.99 6.32
CA LEU A 170 8.55 5.94 5.36
C LEU A 170 7.45 6.68 4.59
N ASP A 171 7.83 7.74 3.89
CA ASP A 171 6.95 8.43 2.94
C ASP A 171 6.39 7.43 1.94
N THR A 172 5.08 7.46 1.73
CA THR A 172 4.41 6.49 0.86
C THR A 172 3.45 7.15 -0.10
N GLN A 173 3.39 6.63 -1.31
CA GLN A 173 2.38 6.96 -2.31
C GLN A 173 1.31 5.88 -2.42
N ASN A 174 1.45 4.79 -1.65
CA ASN A 174 0.51 3.67 -1.67
C ASN A 174 -0.58 3.88 -0.60
N PHE A 175 -1.54 4.71 -0.93
CA PHE A 175 -2.74 4.95 -0.14
C PHE A 175 -3.99 4.85 -1.02
N ARG A 176 -5.12 4.61 -0.41
CA ARG A 176 -6.44 4.73 -1.02
C ARG A 176 -7.18 5.87 -0.36
N LEU A 177 -7.54 6.87 -1.13
CA LEU A 177 -8.36 7.99 -0.71
C LEU A 177 -9.74 7.86 -1.33
N SER A 178 -10.78 7.93 -0.49
CA SER A 178 -12.16 7.91 -0.90
C SER A 178 -12.82 9.24 -0.52
N LEU A 179 -13.48 9.86 -1.49
CA LEU A 179 -14.27 11.08 -1.36
C LEU A 179 -15.72 10.72 -1.62
N SER A 180 -16.54 10.62 -0.59
CA SER A 180 -17.97 10.30 -0.71
C SER A 180 -18.84 11.54 -0.49
N ALA A 181 -19.89 11.68 -1.30
CA ALA A 181 -20.82 12.80 -1.25
C ALA A 181 -22.16 12.39 -0.60
N ARG A 182 -22.72 13.30 0.21
CA ARG A 182 -24.06 13.18 0.81
C ARG A 182 -24.98 14.32 0.37
N GLY A 183 -24.73 14.82 -0.82
CA GLY A 183 -25.41 15.94 -1.47
C GLY A 183 -24.52 16.47 -2.59
N PRO A 184 -24.95 17.49 -3.33
CA PRO A 184 -24.19 18.02 -4.46
C PRO A 184 -22.87 18.66 -4.03
N VAL A 185 -21.74 18.18 -4.56
CA VAL A 185 -20.39 18.69 -4.32
C VAL A 185 -19.73 19.01 -5.66
N VAL A 186 -19.34 20.27 -5.85
CA VAL A 186 -18.70 20.73 -7.10
C VAL A 186 -17.20 20.84 -6.89
N ASN A 187 -16.44 20.22 -7.81
CA ASN A 187 -14.98 20.17 -7.79
C ASN A 187 -14.43 19.73 -6.42
N PRO A 188 -14.74 18.47 -6.00
CA PRO A 188 -14.24 17.95 -4.73
C PRO A 188 -12.70 17.85 -4.74
N GLY A 189 -12.11 17.94 -3.57
CA GLY A 189 -10.67 17.84 -3.42
C GLY A 189 -10.22 17.69 -1.98
N VAL A 190 -8.91 17.59 -1.82
CA VAL A 190 -8.21 17.48 -0.55
C VAL A 190 -7.01 18.41 -0.57
N LEU A 191 -6.76 19.08 0.54
CA LEU A 191 -5.64 19.99 0.76
C LEU A 191 -4.84 19.52 1.96
N ASN A 192 -3.53 19.46 1.84
CA ASN A 192 -2.65 19.43 3.00
C ASN A 192 -2.32 20.88 3.40
N PRO A 193 -2.86 21.39 4.52
CA PRO A 193 -2.66 22.79 4.89
C PRO A 193 -1.22 23.11 5.33
N GLU A 194 -0.42 22.10 5.68
CA GLU A 194 0.98 22.28 6.12
C GLU A 194 1.92 22.49 4.93
N THR A 195 1.72 21.71 3.84
CA THR A 195 2.58 21.79 2.64
C THR A 195 1.98 22.65 1.54
N GLY A 196 0.67 22.92 1.59
CA GLY A 196 -0.08 23.60 0.52
C GLY A 196 -0.35 22.71 -0.69
N GLU A 197 0.05 21.44 -0.65
CA GLU A 197 -0.24 20.46 -1.68
C GLU A 197 -1.73 20.12 -1.71
N TYR A 198 -2.27 19.93 -2.89
CA TYR A 198 -3.68 19.60 -3.05
C TYR A 198 -3.91 18.52 -4.11
N LEU A 199 -5.06 17.88 -3.99
CA LEU A 199 -5.64 16.96 -4.97
C LEU A 199 -7.04 17.45 -5.29
N ARG A 200 -7.35 17.75 -6.56
CA ARG A 200 -8.63 18.30 -6.99
C ARG A 200 -9.17 17.55 -8.20
N PHE A 201 -10.49 17.42 -8.25
CA PHE A 201 -11.20 16.79 -9.36
C PHE A 201 -12.18 17.77 -9.98
N VAL A 202 -12.20 17.85 -11.30
CA VAL A 202 -13.10 18.71 -12.08
C VAL A 202 -14.36 17.92 -12.43
N THR A 203 -15.25 17.82 -11.45
CA THR A 203 -16.50 17.06 -11.56
C THR A 203 -17.54 17.56 -10.55
N THR A 204 -18.77 17.06 -10.66
CA THR A 204 -19.81 17.25 -9.66
C THR A 204 -20.27 15.89 -9.17
N LEU A 205 -20.13 15.64 -7.86
CA LEU A 205 -20.66 14.45 -7.21
C LEU A 205 -22.08 14.73 -6.72
N GLN A 206 -22.96 13.75 -6.85
CA GLN A 206 -24.32 13.75 -6.31
C GLN A 206 -24.39 12.96 -5.00
N ASP A 207 -25.55 12.97 -4.35
CA ASP A 207 -25.78 12.16 -3.15
C ASP A 207 -25.58 10.67 -3.45
N GLY A 208 -24.71 10.01 -2.69
CA GLY A 208 -24.36 8.61 -2.86
C GLY A 208 -23.17 8.34 -3.79
N ASP A 209 -22.70 9.33 -4.55
CA ASP A 209 -21.49 9.16 -5.37
C ASP A 209 -20.24 9.08 -4.51
N GLU A 210 -19.28 8.28 -4.97
CA GLU A 210 -17.97 8.14 -4.35
C GLU A 210 -16.87 8.22 -5.41
N LEU A 211 -15.82 8.97 -5.11
CA LEU A 211 -14.61 9.06 -5.93
C LEU A 211 -13.46 8.40 -5.19
N GLN A 212 -12.83 7.39 -5.80
CA GLN A 212 -11.70 6.67 -5.23
C GLN A 212 -10.43 6.97 -6.01
N VAL A 213 -9.36 7.25 -5.26
CA VAL A 213 -8.00 7.46 -5.76
C VAL A 213 -7.07 6.46 -5.10
N TYR A 214 -6.37 5.67 -5.88
CA TYR A 214 -5.44 4.67 -5.37
C TYR A 214 -4.39 4.31 -6.43
N ARG A 215 -3.36 3.57 -6.03
CA ARG A 215 -2.41 2.98 -6.96
C ARG A 215 -2.67 1.48 -7.10
N GLU A 216 -2.62 1.02 -8.33
CA GLU A 216 -2.68 -0.39 -8.68
C GLU A 216 -1.50 -0.70 -9.61
N ASN A 217 -0.62 -1.62 -9.20
CA ASN A 217 0.64 -1.90 -9.89
C ASN A 217 1.46 -0.61 -10.17
N ASP A 218 1.55 0.27 -9.17
CA ASP A 218 2.17 1.60 -9.21
C ASP A 218 1.54 2.61 -10.19
N LEU A 219 0.48 2.23 -10.90
CA LEU A 219 -0.28 3.13 -11.76
C LEU A 219 -1.38 3.83 -10.95
N LEU A 220 -1.47 5.14 -11.12
CA LEU A 220 -2.54 5.94 -10.53
C LEU A 220 -3.88 5.56 -11.15
N ARG A 221 -4.85 5.25 -10.31
CA ARG A 221 -6.24 4.99 -10.67
C ARG A 221 -7.16 6.00 -10.02
N VAL A 222 -8.08 6.52 -10.80
CA VAL A 222 -9.16 7.38 -10.32
C VAL A 222 -10.46 6.77 -10.80
N GLN A 223 -11.30 6.32 -9.87
CA GLN A 223 -12.58 5.70 -10.18
C GLN A 223 -13.72 6.46 -9.50
N GLN A 224 -14.79 6.68 -10.23
CA GLN A 224 -16.05 7.18 -9.68
C GLN A 224 -17.04 6.02 -9.56
N LEU A 225 -17.60 5.84 -8.39
CA LEU A 225 -18.67 4.89 -8.13
C LEU A 225 -20.00 5.65 -8.19
N ILE A 226 -20.85 5.24 -9.12
CA ILE A 226 -22.21 5.75 -9.30
C ILE A 226 -23.14 4.54 -9.23
N ASP A 227 -24.10 4.54 -8.32
CA ASP A 227 -25.03 3.41 -8.11
C ASP A 227 -24.30 2.06 -7.95
N GLY A 228 -23.13 2.06 -7.29
CA GLY A 228 -22.32 0.87 -7.04
C GLY A 228 -21.53 0.36 -8.25
N LYS A 229 -21.53 1.07 -9.39
CA LYS A 229 -20.71 0.75 -10.57
C LYS A 229 -19.49 1.65 -10.61
N ALA A 230 -18.32 1.06 -10.85
CA ALA A 230 -17.05 1.78 -10.96
C ALA A 230 -16.79 2.20 -12.41
N TYR A 231 -16.45 3.46 -12.60
CA TYR A 231 -16.04 4.07 -13.85
C TYR A 231 -14.65 4.64 -13.71
N ASP A 232 -13.75 4.32 -14.64
CA ASP A 232 -12.41 4.95 -14.68
C ASP A 232 -12.54 6.38 -15.22
N VAL A 233 -12.13 7.34 -14.39
CA VAL A 233 -12.34 8.78 -14.66
C VAL A 233 -11.04 9.58 -14.43
N LEU A 234 -9.89 9.00 -14.73
CA LEU A 234 -8.60 9.67 -14.53
C LEU A 234 -8.55 11.07 -15.20
N SER A 235 -9.30 11.29 -16.27
CA SER A 235 -9.36 12.55 -17.01
C SER A 235 -9.97 13.73 -16.24
N ILE A 236 -10.72 13.48 -15.15
CA ILE A 236 -11.29 14.55 -14.32
C ILE A 236 -10.30 15.10 -13.29
N LEU A 237 -9.14 14.48 -13.16
CA LEU A 237 -8.09 14.94 -12.27
C LEU A 237 -7.53 16.27 -12.77
N ASP A 238 -7.45 17.26 -11.88
CA ASP A 238 -6.80 18.53 -12.16
C ASP A 238 -5.30 18.31 -12.33
N GLY A 239 -4.74 18.66 -13.50
CA GLY A 239 -3.33 18.46 -13.85
C GLY A 239 -2.35 19.24 -12.96
N SER A 240 -2.81 20.20 -12.18
CA SER A 240 -2.00 20.95 -11.21
C SER A 240 -2.01 20.32 -9.80
N SER A 241 -2.65 19.16 -9.62
CA SER A 241 -2.66 18.43 -8.35
C SER A 241 -1.26 17.93 -7.97
N THR A 242 -0.86 18.15 -6.71
CA THR A 242 0.49 17.84 -6.20
C THR A 242 0.50 16.92 -4.98
N LEU A 243 -0.65 16.68 -4.33
CA LEU A 243 -0.75 15.85 -3.12
C LEU A 243 -0.77 14.36 -3.47
N TRP A 244 0.42 13.76 -3.61
CA TRP A 244 0.59 12.36 -3.99
C TRP A 244 1.26 11.51 -2.93
N THR A 245 1.74 12.12 -1.84
CA THR A 245 2.56 11.44 -0.83
C THR A 245 1.98 11.62 0.56
N VAL A 246 1.87 10.54 1.30
CA VAL A 246 1.66 10.55 2.75
C VAL A 246 3.03 10.52 3.41
N TYR A 247 3.43 11.65 3.97
CA TYR A 247 4.73 11.82 4.61
C TYR A 247 4.82 11.07 5.95
N HIS A 248 6.03 10.79 6.39
CA HIS A 248 6.28 10.25 7.71
C HIS A 248 5.79 11.21 8.81
N GLY A 249 5.23 10.66 9.88
CA GLY A 249 4.74 11.42 11.03
C GLY A 249 3.24 11.71 10.99
N ALA A 250 2.83 12.70 11.78
CA ALA A 250 1.44 13.13 11.88
C ALA A 250 1.17 14.27 10.91
N GLN A 251 0.08 14.19 10.17
CA GLN A 251 -0.37 15.23 9.23
C GLN A 251 -1.88 15.32 9.20
N ALA A 252 -2.39 16.42 8.71
CA ALA A 252 -3.82 16.64 8.55
C ALA A 252 -4.15 16.95 7.09
N TRP A 253 -5.16 16.30 6.53
CA TRP A 253 -5.68 16.62 5.21
C TRP A 253 -7.10 17.15 5.33
N GLN A 254 -7.32 18.32 4.75
CA GLN A 254 -8.59 19.04 4.80
C GLN A 254 -9.40 18.74 3.53
N ARG A 255 -10.70 18.52 3.70
CA ARG A 255 -11.63 18.47 2.56
C ARG A 255 -11.78 19.86 1.95
N THR A 256 -11.88 19.92 0.63
CA THR A 256 -12.12 21.14 -0.12
C THR A 256 -13.11 20.89 -1.24
N ALA A 257 -13.89 21.90 -1.61
CA ALA A 257 -14.74 21.90 -2.79
C ALA A 257 -14.97 23.33 -3.26
N LYS A 258 -15.36 23.52 -4.52
CA LYS A 258 -15.81 24.82 -5.00
C LYS A 258 -17.14 25.21 -4.35
N SER A 259 -18.02 24.22 -4.11
CA SER A 259 -19.26 24.37 -3.33
C SER A 259 -19.69 23.01 -2.80
N GLY A 260 -20.42 23.00 -1.67
CA GLY A 260 -20.95 21.78 -1.07
C GLY A 260 -19.93 21.01 -0.23
N ASP A 261 -18.85 21.62 0.23
CA ASP A 261 -17.80 20.99 1.05
C ASP A 261 -18.35 20.34 2.32
N GLY A 262 -19.40 20.87 2.92
CA GLY A 262 -20.12 20.28 4.05
C GLY A 262 -20.70 18.88 3.77
N TRP A 263 -20.94 18.53 2.52
CA TRP A 263 -21.45 17.23 2.10
C TRP A 263 -20.36 16.25 1.68
N LEU A 264 -19.09 16.68 1.65
CA LEU A 264 -17.95 15.85 1.28
C LEU A 264 -17.36 15.16 2.50
N PHE A 265 -17.14 13.86 2.40
CA PHE A 265 -16.51 13.02 3.42
C PHE A 265 -15.28 12.36 2.87
N LEU A 266 -14.20 12.42 3.64
CA LEU A 266 -12.94 11.81 3.30
C LEU A 266 -12.74 10.53 4.12
N THR A 267 -12.22 9.52 3.46
CA THR A 267 -11.67 8.31 4.10
C THR A 267 -10.35 7.98 3.43
N LEU A 268 -9.31 7.81 4.21
CA LEU A 268 -8.00 7.39 3.73
C LEU A 268 -7.63 6.08 4.41
N THR A 269 -7.20 5.12 3.60
CA THR A 269 -6.60 3.86 4.07
C THR A 269 -5.19 3.72 3.51
N MET A 270 -4.27 3.25 4.31
CA MET A 270 -2.89 3.02 3.90
C MET A 270 -2.22 1.93 4.74
N HIS A 271 -1.21 1.31 4.16
CA HIS A 271 -0.26 0.49 4.88
C HIS A 271 1.06 1.26 5.02
N ALA A 272 1.62 1.29 6.22
CA ALA A 272 2.90 1.93 6.45
C ALA A 272 4.00 1.22 5.65
N ALA A 273 4.91 1.98 5.04
CA ALA A 273 6.01 1.47 4.24
C ALA A 273 7.32 1.45 5.05
N TYR A 274 8.12 0.38 4.90
CA TYR A 274 9.38 0.18 5.61
C TYR A 274 10.49 -0.22 4.63
N SER A 275 11.73 0.14 4.93
CA SER A 275 12.91 -0.30 4.18
C SER A 275 13.36 -1.69 4.61
#